data_c20ee1cf42a5ed765e086dc4d83c4746
#
_entry.id   c20ee1cf42a5ed765e086dc4d83c4746
#
_cell.length_a   1.000
_cell.length_b   1.000
_cell.length_c   1.000
_cell.angle_alpha   90.00
_cell.angle_beta   90.00
_cell.angle_gamma   90.00
#
_symmetry.space_group_name_H-M   'P 1'
#
loop_
_entity.id
_entity.type
_entity.pdbx_description
1 polymer ?
#
loop_
_entity_poly.entity_id
_entity_poly.type
_entity_poly.pdbx_seq_one_letter_code
_entity_poly.pdbx_strand_id
1 'polypeptide(L)'
;MERLWMDERCGREDGSREDHWEPATYEETQKGIQGLSLRTKHFSNRKLFLTGEVTEKMANDFVSELLYLAEDPEPVDIYINSPGGSVDAGLVIYDVIQACKEKMEINMYCIGNAASMGAVILAGGAKGHRYILPHSRVMIHEPLIAGGLGGSASNIKKCADSILETKKKLNEILAKHTGKTVKEIDKATAFDNFLSAEEAIEFGLCDKIRNII
;
A
#
# COMPACT_ATOMS: atom_id res chain seq x y z
N MET A 1 4.49 -15.33 32.44
CA MET A 1 5.20 -15.36 31.15
C MET A 1 6.04 -14.09 31.08
N GLU A 2 7.26 -14.15 31.54
CA GLU A 2 8.17 -13.00 31.66
C GLU A 2 8.79 -12.69 30.28
N ARG A 3 8.72 -11.41 29.89
CA ARG A 3 9.38 -10.91 28.68
C ARG A 3 10.85 -10.65 28.99
N LEU A 4 11.72 -11.54 28.56
CA LEU A 4 13.16 -11.29 28.60
C LEU A 4 13.57 -10.41 27.40
N TRP A 5 14.07 -9.22 27.72
CA TRP A 5 14.75 -8.34 26.76
C TRP A 5 16.25 -8.65 26.83
N MET A 6 16.81 -9.24 25.79
CA MET A 6 18.26 -9.37 25.67
C MET A 6 18.79 -8.43 24.59
N ASP A 7 19.73 -7.58 25.00
CA ASP A 7 20.51 -6.69 24.14
C ASP A 7 21.72 -7.49 23.61
N GLU A 8 21.69 -7.92 22.35
CA GLU A 8 22.86 -8.45 21.67
C GLU A 8 23.56 -7.35 20.87
N ARG A 9 24.42 -6.60 21.55
CA ARG A 9 25.45 -5.79 20.91
C ARG A 9 26.60 -6.66 20.49
N CYS A 10 26.65 -7.12 19.26
CA CYS A 10 27.87 -7.66 18.66
C CYS A 10 28.39 -6.69 17.59
N GLY A 11 29.50 -6.06 17.90
CA GLY A 11 30.09 -4.99 17.10
C GLY A 11 30.69 -5.47 15.77
N ARG A 12 30.51 -4.66 14.73
CA ARG A 12 31.50 -4.35 13.71
C ARG A 12 31.34 -2.89 13.30
N GLU A 13 32.39 -2.13 13.51
CA GLU A 13 32.54 -0.74 13.05
C GLU A 13 32.76 -0.76 11.53
N ASP A 14 31.72 -0.41 10.78
CA ASP A 14 31.82 0.29 9.51
C ASP A 14 30.66 1.28 9.41
N GLY A 15 30.97 2.51 9.04
CA GLY A 15 30.14 3.70 9.25
C GLY A 15 29.00 3.89 8.27
N SER A 16 28.08 2.90 8.11
CA SER A 16 26.90 3.07 7.26
C SER A 16 25.76 2.07 7.57
N ARG A 17 25.45 1.82 8.83
CA ARG A 17 24.19 1.16 9.20
C ARG A 17 23.41 2.09 10.12
N GLU A 18 22.31 2.64 9.60
CA GLU A 18 21.20 3.00 10.48
C GLU A 18 20.88 1.74 11.29
N ASP A 19 21.09 1.78 12.61
CA ASP A 19 20.72 0.71 13.51
C ASP A 19 19.19 0.55 13.49
N HIS A 20 18.68 -0.16 12.50
CA HIS A 20 17.32 -0.62 12.48
C HIS A 20 17.19 -1.73 13.53
N TRP A 21 16.81 -1.34 14.74
CA TRP A 21 16.40 -2.29 15.75
C TRP A 21 15.13 -3.01 15.26
N GLU A 22 15.28 -4.27 14.84
CA GLU A 22 14.14 -5.11 14.48
C GLU A 22 13.72 -5.93 15.71
N PRO A 23 12.52 -5.68 16.26
CA PRO A 23 12.02 -6.48 17.37
C PRO A 23 11.83 -7.94 16.93
N ALA A 24 12.34 -8.87 17.74
CA ALA A 24 12.20 -10.31 17.51
C ALA A 24 11.22 -10.92 18.52
N THR A 25 10.53 -11.97 18.11
CA THR A 25 9.73 -12.83 18.98
C THR A 25 10.37 -14.22 19.03
N TYR A 26 10.09 -14.99 20.09
CA TYR A 26 10.58 -16.34 20.23
C TYR A 26 9.41 -17.30 20.26
N GLU A 27 9.50 -18.39 19.49
CA GLU A 27 8.54 -19.49 19.49
C GLU A 27 9.21 -20.77 19.95
N GLU A 28 8.53 -21.47 20.86
CA GLU A 28 8.94 -22.80 21.28
C GLU A 28 8.45 -23.81 20.24
N THR A 29 9.38 -24.56 19.64
CA THR A 29 9.11 -25.59 18.65
C THR A 29 9.58 -26.94 19.20
N GLN A 30 9.20 -28.03 18.56
CA GLN A 30 9.71 -29.37 18.89
C GLN A 30 11.26 -29.48 18.76
N LYS A 31 11.91 -28.53 18.07
CA LYS A 31 13.37 -28.48 17.87
C LYS A 31 14.05 -27.46 18.78
N GLY A 32 13.32 -26.82 19.71
CA GLY A 32 13.83 -25.79 20.61
C GLY A 32 13.25 -24.40 20.35
N ILE A 33 13.82 -23.38 20.95
CA ILE A 33 13.41 -21.98 20.82
C ILE A 33 13.95 -21.40 19.51
N GLN A 34 13.06 -20.87 18.68
CA GLN A 34 13.40 -20.21 17.42
C GLN A 34 13.05 -18.72 17.50
N GLY A 35 14.00 -17.84 17.18
CA GLY A 35 13.77 -16.41 17.02
C GLY A 35 13.14 -16.09 15.65
N LEU A 36 12.09 -15.28 15.66
CA LEU A 36 11.41 -14.81 14.44
C LEU A 36 11.36 -13.29 14.46
N SER A 37 11.60 -12.65 13.30
CA SER A 37 11.33 -11.22 13.15
C SER A 37 9.83 -10.94 13.29
N LEU A 38 9.46 -9.72 13.73
CA LEU A 38 8.03 -9.35 13.76
C LEU A 38 7.40 -9.39 12.37
N ARG A 39 8.16 -9.06 11.33
CA ARG A 39 7.70 -9.18 9.94
C ARG A 39 7.31 -10.63 9.62
N THR A 40 8.18 -11.59 9.94
CA THR A 40 7.89 -13.02 9.75
C THR A 40 6.66 -13.45 10.55
N LYS A 41 6.53 -12.96 11.80
CA LYS A 41 5.37 -13.27 12.65
C LYS A 41 4.07 -12.67 12.10
N HIS A 42 4.10 -11.46 11.61
CA HIS A 42 2.95 -10.85 10.94
C HIS A 42 2.58 -11.59 9.67
N PHE A 43 3.56 -11.93 8.84
CA PHE A 43 3.35 -12.71 7.63
C PHE A 43 2.73 -14.09 7.91
N SER A 44 3.22 -14.83 8.92
CA SER A 44 2.62 -16.10 9.31
C SER A 44 1.19 -15.97 9.85
N ASN A 45 0.80 -14.77 10.32
CA ASN A 45 -0.56 -14.42 10.70
C ASN A 45 -1.34 -13.74 9.54
N ARG A 46 -0.87 -13.89 8.31
CA ARG A 46 -1.49 -13.37 7.08
C ARG A 46 -1.70 -11.85 7.09
N LYS A 47 -0.75 -11.11 7.68
CA LYS A 47 -0.75 -9.64 7.75
C LYS A 47 0.38 -9.11 6.90
N LEU A 48 0.04 -8.30 5.89
CA LEU A 48 0.98 -7.63 5.01
C LEU A 48 1.00 -6.13 5.29
N PHE A 49 2.16 -5.51 5.08
CA PHE A 49 2.34 -4.08 5.29
C PHE A 49 2.85 -3.40 4.02
N LEU A 50 2.08 -2.44 3.53
CA LEU A 50 2.43 -1.56 2.42
C LEU A 50 2.75 -0.19 3.01
N THR A 51 4.00 -0.01 3.46
CA THR A 51 4.44 1.18 4.20
C THR A 51 5.61 1.87 3.51
N GLY A 52 5.59 3.22 3.49
CA GLY A 52 6.58 4.03 2.80
C GLY A 52 6.27 4.21 1.31
N GLU A 53 7.27 4.63 0.53
CA GLU A 53 7.13 4.92 -0.90
C GLU A 53 6.90 3.65 -1.72
N VAL A 54 5.97 3.71 -2.66
CA VAL A 54 5.70 2.61 -3.61
C VAL A 54 6.80 2.58 -4.67
N THR A 55 7.76 1.70 -4.47
CA THR A 55 8.89 1.45 -5.36
C THR A 55 8.75 0.10 -6.06
N GLU A 56 9.51 -0.14 -7.13
CA GLU A 56 9.56 -1.44 -7.80
C GLU A 56 9.96 -2.58 -6.84
N LYS A 57 10.94 -2.32 -5.94
CA LYS A 57 11.33 -3.30 -4.94
C LYS A 57 10.19 -3.65 -4.01
N MET A 58 9.50 -2.63 -3.45
CA MET A 58 8.35 -2.86 -2.58
C MET A 58 7.25 -3.65 -3.31
N ALA A 59 6.96 -3.29 -4.56
CA ALA A 59 5.94 -3.98 -5.34
C ALA A 59 6.27 -5.46 -5.55
N ASN A 60 7.52 -5.77 -5.92
CA ASN A 60 7.96 -7.15 -6.12
C ASN A 60 7.91 -7.98 -4.84
N ASP A 61 8.38 -7.41 -3.71
CA ASP A 61 8.33 -8.07 -2.40
C ASP A 61 6.87 -8.35 -1.99
N PHE A 62 6.02 -7.32 -2.06
CA PHE A 62 4.61 -7.41 -1.70
C PHE A 62 3.84 -8.42 -2.57
N VAL A 63 4.06 -8.39 -3.88
CA VAL A 63 3.43 -9.33 -4.83
C VAL A 63 3.84 -10.76 -4.54
N SER A 64 5.13 -11.01 -4.28
CA SER A 64 5.62 -12.34 -3.90
C SER A 64 4.96 -12.84 -2.60
N GLU A 65 4.85 -11.97 -1.58
CA GLU A 65 4.20 -12.29 -0.32
C GLU A 65 2.70 -12.59 -0.51
N LEU A 66 2.00 -11.75 -1.29
CA LEU A 66 0.56 -11.92 -1.52
C LEU A 66 0.24 -13.15 -2.35
N LEU A 67 1.03 -13.45 -3.38
CA LEU A 67 0.86 -14.66 -4.20
C LEU A 67 1.08 -15.94 -3.39
N TYR A 68 2.09 -15.96 -2.51
CA TYR A 68 2.30 -17.08 -1.59
C TYR A 68 1.09 -17.29 -0.66
N LEU A 69 0.55 -16.21 -0.08
CA LEU A 69 -0.63 -16.31 0.78
C LEU A 69 -1.90 -16.71 0.00
N ALA A 70 -1.97 -16.42 -1.30
CA ALA A 70 -3.10 -16.77 -2.15
C ALA A 70 -3.15 -18.26 -2.55
N GLU A 71 -2.18 -19.08 -2.14
CA GLU A 71 -2.26 -20.53 -2.23
C GLU A 71 -3.29 -21.13 -1.26
N ASP A 72 -3.63 -20.39 -0.20
CA ASP A 72 -4.63 -20.73 0.80
C ASP A 72 -5.76 -19.67 0.79
N PRO A 73 -7.06 -20.05 0.76
CA PRO A 73 -8.18 -19.12 0.67
C PRO A 73 -8.50 -18.35 1.97
N GLU A 74 -7.74 -18.57 3.04
CA GLU A 74 -7.96 -17.86 4.31
C GLU A 74 -7.76 -16.34 4.14
N PRO A 75 -8.45 -15.50 4.95
CA PRO A 75 -8.38 -14.04 4.84
C PRO A 75 -6.97 -13.46 5.02
N VAL A 76 -6.68 -12.37 4.31
CA VAL A 76 -5.44 -11.59 4.42
C VAL A 76 -5.77 -10.16 4.81
N ASP A 77 -5.03 -9.62 5.79
CA ASP A 77 -5.10 -8.22 6.19
C ASP A 77 -3.93 -7.43 5.60
N ILE A 78 -4.21 -6.34 4.86
CA ILE A 78 -3.21 -5.45 4.27
C ILE A 78 -3.28 -4.09 4.96
N TYR A 79 -2.18 -3.67 5.60
CA TYR A 79 -2.06 -2.40 6.30
C TYR A 79 -1.29 -1.39 5.45
N ILE A 80 -1.91 -0.25 5.15
CA ILE A 80 -1.40 0.77 4.24
C ILE A 80 -1.04 2.04 5.01
N ASN A 81 0.22 2.47 4.89
CA ASN A 81 0.69 3.78 5.32
C ASN A 81 1.74 4.28 4.31
N SER A 82 1.29 4.86 3.21
CA SER A 82 2.13 5.18 2.07
C SER A 82 1.81 6.56 1.49
N PRO A 83 2.84 7.35 1.14
CA PRO A 83 2.67 8.58 0.38
C PRO A 83 2.37 8.33 -1.11
N GLY A 84 2.36 7.08 -1.57
CA GLY A 84 2.33 6.71 -2.98
C GLY A 84 3.74 6.51 -3.54
N GLY A 85 3.92 6.72 -4.84
CA GLY A 85 5.20 6.56 -5.55
C GLY A 85 5.01 6.16 -7.01
N SER A 86 5.83 5.24 -7.52
CA SER A 86 5.79 4.79 -8.91
C SER A 86 4.41 4.27 -9.32
N VAL A 87 3.87 4.83 -10.41
CA VAL A 87 2.57 4.40 -10.96
C VAL A 87 2.63 2.95 -11.44
N ASP A 88 3.70 2.58 -12.16
CA ASP A 88 3.84 1.24 -12.71
C ASP A 88 3.95 0.20 -11.59
N ALA A 89 4.75 0.47 -10.56
CA ALA A 89 4.85 -0.39 -9.39
C ALA A 89 3.51 -0.53 -8.63
N GLY A 90 2.78 0.59 -8.48
CA GLY A 90 1.47 0.58 -7.83
C GLY A 90 0.40 -0.15 -8.62
N LEU A 91 0.43 -0.07 -9.95
CA LEU A 91 -0.49 -0.83 -10.82
C LEU A 91 -0.23 -2.34 -10.75
N VAL A 92 1.01 -2.77 -10.63
CA VAL A 92 1.34 -4.19 -10.41
C VAL A 92 0.72 -4.69 -9.11
N ILE A 93 0.88 -3.95 -8.01
CA ILE A 93 0.24 -4.28 -6.72
C ILE A 93 -1.29 -4.34 -6.88
N TYR A 94 -1.88 -3.32 -7.51
CA TYR A 94 -3.32 -3.24 -7.76
C TYR A 94 -3.82 -4.47 -8.53
N ASP A 95 -3.20 -4.81 -9.65
CA ASP A 95 -3.62 -5.91 -10.52
C ASP A 95 -3.55 -7.26 -9.79
N VAL A 96 -2.50 -7.49 -8.99
CA VAL A 96 -2.39 -8.73 -8.20
C VAL A 96 -3.43 -8.78 -7.09
N ILE A 97 -3.75 -7.66 -6.42
CA ILE A 97 -4.87 -7.60 -5.47
C ILE A 97 -6.20 -7.93 -6.18
N GLN A 98 -6.43 -7.37 -7.40
CA GLN A 98 -7.64 -7.70 -8.16
C GLN A 98 -7.76 -9.21 -8.46
N ALA A 99 -6.64 -9.87 -8.81
CA ALA A 99 -6.62 -11.30 -9.08
C ALA A 99 -6.82 -12.16 -7.81
N CYS A 100 -6.17 -11.77 -6.70
CA CYS A 100 -6.22 -12.52 -5.45
C CYS A 100 -7.57 -12.41 -4.74
N LYS A 101 -8.23 -11.26 -4.78
CA LYS A 101 -9.53 -11.07 -4.10
C LYS A 101 -10.69 -11.88 -4.69
N GLU A 102 -10.49 -12.49 -5.85
CA GLU A 102 -11.44 -13.46 -6.42
C GLU A 102 -11.30 -14.86 -5.77
N LYS A 103 -10.20 -15.11 -5.06
CA LYS A 103 -9.88 -16.40 -4.45
C LYS A 103 -9.96 -16.39 -2.93
N MET A 104 -9.67 -15.24 -2.31
CA MET A 104 -9.62 -15.08 -0.86
C MET A 104 -10.14 -13.71 -0.44
N GLU A 105 -10.58 -13.59 0.81
CA GLU A 105 -10.94 -12.32 1.40
C GLU A 105 -9.69 -11.46 1.65
N ILE A 106 -9.69 -10.21 1.19
CA ILE A 106 -8.62 -9.25 1.43
C ILE A 106 -9.20 -8.03 2.13
N ASN A 107 -8.81 -7.84 3.39
CA ASN A 107 -9.15 -6.66 4.18
C ASN A 107 -8.05 -5.61 4.05
N MET A 108 -8.40 -4.38 3.69
CA MET A 108 -7.45 -3.29 3.50
C MET A 108 -7.66 -2.20 4.54
N TYR A 109 -6.59 -1.82 5.23
CA TYR A 109 -6.63 -0.86 6.34
C TYR A 109 -5.69 0.33 6.05
N CYS A 110 -6.25 1.53 5.93
CA CYS A 110 -5.46 2.75 5.98
C CYS A 110 -5.13 3.08 7.43
N ILE A 111 -3.83 2.99 7.81
CA ILE A 111 -3.36 3.15 9.20
C ILE A 111 -2.56 4.44 9.44
N GLY A 112 -2.75 5.44 8.62
CA GLY A 112 -2.08 6.74 8.71
C GLY A 112 -2.35 7.56 7.47
N ASN A 113 -1.69 7.21 6.38
CA ASN A 113 -1.86 7.90 5.11
C ASN A 113 -1.96 6.90 3.95
N ALA A 114 -2.92 7.08 3.08
CA ALA A 114 -2.98 6.41 1.79
C ALA A 114 -3.06 7.50 0.71
N ALA A 115 -1.89 7.89 0.17
CA ALA A 115 -1.83 8.99 -0.78
C ALA A 115 -1.44 8.50 -2.18
N SER A 116 -1.90 9.22 -3.22
CA SER A 116 -1.52 8.97 -4.61
C SER A 116 -1.76 7.50 -5.00
N MET A 117 -0.74 6.76 -5.41
CA MET A 117 -0.86 5.32 -5.69
C MET A 117 -1.33 4.51 -4.48
N GLY A 118 -1.00 4.91 -3.24
CA GLY A 118 -1.54 4.28 -2.03
C GLY A 118 -3.07 4.38 -1.94
N ALA A 119 -3.65 5.50 -2.37
CA ALA A 119 -5.10 5.67 -2.45
C ALA A 119 -5.74 4.80 -3.54
N VAL A 120 -5.08 4.66 -4.69
CA VAL A 120 -5.55 3.80 -5.80
C VAL A 120 -5.55 2.33 -5.36
N ILE A 121 -4.49 1.89 -4.68
CA ILE A 121 -4.39 0.53 -4.14
C ILE A 121 -5.48 0.28 -3.10
N LEU A 122 -5.66 1.19 -2.13
CA LEU A 122 -6.71 1.10 -1.10
C LEU A 122 -8.11 1.01 -1.72
N ALA A 123 -8.42 1.92 -2.65
CA ALA A 123 -9.70 1.93 -3.36
C ALA A 123 -9.95 0.62 -4.12
N GLY A 124 -8.89 -0.03 -4.61
CA GLY A 124 -8.92 -1.32 -5.31
C GLY A 124 -9.37 -2.51 -4.47
N GLY A 125 -9.44 -2.39 -3.16
CA GLY A 125 -9.97 -3.42 -2.26
C GLY A 125 -11.42 -3.80 -2.59
N ALA A 126 -11.85 -4.95 -2.10
CA ALA A 126 -13.24 -5.38 -2.24
C ALA A 126 -14.17 -4.44 -1.45
N LYS A 127 -15.34 -4.14 -2.02
CA LYS A 127 -16.32 -3.28 -1.36
C LYS A 127 -16.80 -3.94 -0.04
N GLY A 128 -16.81 -3.17 1.04
CA GLY A 128 -17.11 -3.66 2.39
C GLY A 128 -15.87 -4.06 3.19
N HIS A 129 -14.70 -4.20 2.55
CA HIS A 129 -13.43 -4.64 3.13
C HIS A 129 -12.32 -3.57 3.08
N ARG A 130 -12.70 -2.29 2.88
CA ARG A 130 -11.78 -1.15 2.86
C ARG A 130 -11.99 -0.30 4.10
N TYR A 131 -11.05 -0.37 5.02
CA TYR A 131 -11.14 0.26 6.33
C TYR A 131 -10.15 1.44 6.45
N ILE A 132 -10.50 2.40 7.29
CA ILE A 132 -9.64 3.53 7.61
C ILE A 132 -9.68 3.81 9.12
N LEU A 133 -8.54 4.15 9.73
CA LEU A 133 -8.51 4.57 11.13
C LEU A 133 -9.07 5.99 11.29
N PRO A 134 -9.61 6.35 12.48
CA PRO A 134 -10.30 7.64 12.69
C PRO A 134 -9.47 8.88 12.36
N HIS A 135 -8.16 8.82 12.55
CA HIS A 135 -7.23 9.95 12.31
C HIS A 135 -6.36 9.76 11.07
N SER A 136 -6.65 8.73 10.28
CA SER A 136 -6.00 8.51 9.00
C SER A 136 -6.62 9.38 7.92
N ARG A 137 -5.90 9.55 6.83
CA ARG A 137 -6.36 10.34 5.68
C ARG A 137 -6.04 9.64 4.37
N VAL A 138 -6.80 10.01 3.35
CA VAL A 138 -6.55 9.60 1.97
C VAL A 138 -6.26 10.84 1.14
N MET A 139 -5.32 10.78 0.22
CA MET A 139 -5.05 11.86 -0.72
C MET A 139 -5.06 11.33 -2.15
N ILE A 140 -5.84 11.98 -2.99
CA ILE A 140 -5.90 11.71 -4.43
C ILE A 140 -5.46 12.93 -5.22
N HIS A 141 -4.70 12.70 -6.27
CA HIS A 141 -4.28 13.70 -7.22
C HIS A 141 -3.98 13.07 -8.59
N GLU A 142 -3.81 13.89 -9.63
CA GLU A 142 -3.37 13.42 -10.93
C GLU A 142 -1.89 13.00 -10.92
N PRO A 143 -1.46 12.11 -11.84
CA PRO A 143 -0.06 11.73 -11.93
C PRO A 143 0.80 12.93 -12.33
N LEU A 144 2.01 12.99 -11.77
CA LEU A 144 2.96 14.04 -12.06
C LEU A 144 4.29 13.46 -12.57
N ILE A 145 5.03 14.24 -13.36
CA ILE A 145 6.37 13.88 -13.80
C ILE A 145 7.36 14.51 -12.84
N ALA A 146 8.03 13.67 -12.05
CA ALA A 146 9.10 14.11 -11.16
C ALA A 146 10.37 14.43 -11.97
N GLY A 147 11.11 15.48 -11.58
CA GLY A 147 12.40 15.83 -12.18
C GLY A 147 12.36 16.72 -13.43
N GLY A 148 11.17 17.11 -13.87
CA GLY A 148 11.00 18.01 -15.02
C GLY A 148 11.02 17.30 -16.37
N LEU A 149 10.57 18.00 -17.42
CA LEU A 149 10.60 17.56 -18.82
C LEU A 149 11.71 18.27 -19.59
N GLY A 150 12.63 17.48 -20.15
CA GLY A 150 13.68 17.97 -21.04
C GLY A 150 13.75 17.17 -22.34
N GLY A 151 14.35 17.75 -23.40
CA GLY A 151 14.58 17.06 -24.66
C GLY A 151 13.99 17.77 -25.88
N SER A 152 13.89 17.06 -27.01
CA SER A 152 13.30 17.58 -28.24
C SER A 152 11.78 17.81 -28.09
N ALA A 153 11.21 18.70 -28.92
CA ALA A 153 9.78 18.97 -28.93
C ALA A 153 8.93 17.67 -29.11
N SER A 154 9.41 16.73 -29.92
CA SER A 154 8.75 15.43 -30.12
C SER A 154 8.77 14.57 -28.86
N ASN A 155 9.88 14.55 -28.09
CA ASN A 155 9.96 13.84 -26.82
C ASN A 155 9.06 14.46 -25.75
N ILE A 156 9.07 15.79 -25.63
CA ILE A 156 8.18 16.51 -24.70
C ILE A 156 6.71 16.18 -24.99
N LYS A 157 6.32 16.25 -26.28
CA LYS A 157 4.95 15.87 -26.68
C LYS A 157 4.63 14.42 -26.32
N LYS A 158 5.50 13.47 -26.62
CA LYS A 158 5.29 12.05 -26.30
C LYS A 158 5.15 11.81 -24.80
N CYS A 159 5.96 12.48 -23.97
CA CYS A 159 5.82 12.39 -22.51
C CYS A 159 4.49 12.99 -22.03
N ALA A 160 4.06 14.13 -22.59
CA ALA A 160 2.76 14.72 -22.28
C ALA A 160 1.59 13.79 -22.66
N ASP A 161 1.65 13.19 -23.84
CA ASP A 161 0.63 12.24 -24.27
C ASP A 161 0.60 11.01 -23.32
N SER A 162 1.76 10.48 -22.92
CA SER A 162 1.87 9.32 -22.02
C SER A 162 1.30 9.61 -20.61
N ILE A 163 1.57 10.78 -20.03
CA ILE A 163 1.02 11.10 -18.71
C ILE A 163 -0.49 11.32 -18.75
N LEU A 164 -1.02 11.84 -19.86
CA LEU A 164 -2.46 11.97 -20.05
C LEU A 164 -3.16 10.61 -20.16
N GLU A 165 -2.53 9.64 -20.83
CA GLU A 165 -3.03 8.25 -20.88
C GLU A 165 -3.00 7.62 -19.47
N THR A 166 -1.92 7.83 -18.72
CA THR A 166 -1.79 7.37 -17.32
C THR A 166 -2.89 7.98 -16.44
N LYS A 167 -3.09 9.31 -16.53
CA LYS A 167 -4.15 10.02 -15.81
C LYS A 167 -5.53 9.41 -16.12
N LYS A 168 -5.84 9.18 -17.39
CA LYS A 168 -7.10 8.57 -17.81
C LYS A 168 -7.28 7.18 -17.16
N LYS A 169 -6.26 6.33 -17.23
CA LYS A 169 -6.29 4.98 -16.62
C LYS A 169 -6.56 5.02 -15.12
N LEU A 170 -5.83 5.87 -14.38
CA LEU A 170 -6.02 6.00 -12.93
C LEU A 170 -7.40 6.55 -12.56
N ASN A 171 -7.90 7.53 -13.33
CA ASN A 171 -9.25 8.07 -13.14
C ASN A 171 -10.34 7.01 -13.41
N GLU A 172 -10.17 6.16 -14.41
CA GLU A 172 -11.07 5.04 -14.69
C GLU A 172 -11.06 4.00 -13.56
N ILE A 173 -9.88 3.70 -12.99
CA ILE A 173 -9.76 2.81 -11.82
C ILE A 173 -10.48 3.41 -10.61
N LEU A 174 -10.22 4.67 -10.28
CA LEU A 174 -10.88 5.33 -9.15
C LEU A 174 -12.40 5.42 -9.36
N ALA A 175 -12.85 5.75 -10.57
CA ALA A 175 -14.28 5.79 -10.90
C ALA A 175 -14.97 4.44 -10.68
N LYS A 176 -14.34 3.35 -11.14
CA LYS A 176 -14.82 1.97 -10.95
C LYS A 176 -15.04 1.63 -9.47
N HIS A 177 -14.14 2.03 -8.59
CA HIS A 177 -14.16 1.62 -7.19
C HIS A 177 -14.93 2.57 -6.27
N THR A 178 -15.05 3.86 -6.65
CA THR A 178 -15.79 4.87 -5.87
C THR A 178 -17.26 4.96 -6.26
N GLY A 179 -17.62 4.49 -7.45
CA GLY A 179 -18.96 4.66 -8.04
C GLY A 179 -19.20 6.07 -8.60
N LYS A 180 -18.16 6.91 -8.66
CA LYS A 180 -18.22 8.24 -9.28
C LYS A 180 -17.96 8.13 -10.79
N THR A 181 -18.38 9.16 -11.51
CA THR A 181 -18.04 9.28 -12.94
C THR A 181 -16.56 9.66 -13.11
N VAL A 182 -15.97 9.29 -14.25
CA VAL A 182 -14.57 9.69 -14.58
C VAL A 182 -14.40 11.22 -14.54
N LYS A 183 -15.44 11.98 -14.92
CA LYS A 183 -15.43 13.45 -14.89
C LYS A 183 -15.39 14.01 -13.46
N GLU A 184 -16.09 13.38 -12.52
CA GLU A 184 -16.03 13.76 -11.10
C GLU A 184 -14.66 13.45 -10.52
N ILE A 185 -14.08 12.28 -10.86
CA ILE A 185 -12.71 11.92 -10.46
C ILE A 185 -11.72 12.91 -11.04
N ASP A 186 -11.78 13.21 -12.33
CA ASP A 186 -10.89 14.17 -13.00
C ASP A 186 -10.89 15.55 -12.32
N LYS A 187 -12.06 16.03 -11.93
CA LYS A 187 -12.18 17.27 -11.15
C LYS A 187 -11.60 17.15 -9.74
N ALA A 188 -11.80 16.00 -9.08
CA ALA A 188 -11.37 15.80 -7.70
C ALA A 188 -9.85 15.57 -7.59
N THR A 189 -9.20 15.06 -8.65
CA THR A 189 -7.77 14.79 -8.72
C THR A 189 -6.94 15.90 -9.36
N ALA A 190 -7.57 16.98 -9.86
CA ALA A 190 -6.86 18.07 -10.54
C ALA A 190 -5.80 18.77 -9.67
N PHE A 191 -5.95 18.70 -8.36
CA PHE A 191 -5.02 19.19 -7.34
C PHE A 191 -4.95 18.16 -6.20
N ASP A 192 -3.98 18.33 -5.29
CA ASP A 192 -3.88 17.49 -4.09
C ASP A 192 -5.18 17.62 -3.27
N ASN A 193 -5.92 16.55 -3.21
CA ASN A 193 -7.20 16.46 -2.53
C ASN A 193 -7.07 15.54 -1.31
N PHE A 194 -6.90 16.14 -0.14
CA PHE A 194 -6.80 15.45 1.14
C PHE A 194 -8.19 15.25 1.74
N LEU A 195 -8.48 14.00 2.08
CA LEU A 195 -9.76 13.56 2.62
C LEU A 195 -9.55 12.98 4.02
N SER A 196 -10.35 13.42 5.00
CA SER A 196 -10.47 12.78 6.31
C SER A 196 -11.04 11.36 6.16
N ALA A 197 -11.11 10.62 7.27
CA ALA A 197 -11.68 9.28 7.26
C ALA A 197 -13.15 9.29 6.80
N GLU A 198 -13.94 10.24 7.29
CA GLU A 198 -15.36 10.42 6.93
C GLU A 198 -15.52 10.81 5.46
N GLU A 199 -14.74 11.80 5.01
CA GLU A 199 -14.75 12.26 3.62
C GLU A 199 -14.31 11.17 2.65
N ALA A 200 -13.32 10.34 3.02
CA ALA A 200 -12.86 9.21 2.20
C ALA A 200 -13.95 8.14 2.02
N ILE A 201 -14.78 7.92 3.05
CA ILE A 201 -15.93 7.02 2.97
C ILE A 201 -17.04 7.63 2.10
N GLU A 202 -17.37 8.89 2.32
CA GLU A 202 -18.39 9.60 1.52
C GLU A 202 -17.98 9.67 0.03
N PHE A 203 -16.68 9.84 -0.21
CA PHE A 203 -16.13 9.81 -1.56
C PHE A 203 -16.18 8.42 -2.20
N GLY A 204 -16.16 7.35 -1.40
CA GLY A 204 -16.20 5.96 -1.84
C GLY A 204 -14.84 5.27 -1.94
N LEU A 205 -13.78 5.89 -1.40
CA LEU A 205 -12.42 5.31 -1.35
C LEU A 205 -12.27 4.26 -0.26
N CYS A 206 -13.03 4.40 0.83
CA CYS A 206 -13.14 3.46 1.94
C CYS A 206 -14.59 3.09 2.20
N ASP A 207 -14.82 2.11 3.06
CA ASP A 207 -16.16 1.63 3.40
C ASP A 207 -16.54 1.91 4.86
N LYS A 208 -15.59 1.83 5.80
CA LYS A 208 -15.86 1.98 7.24
C LYS A 208 -14.66 2.53 8.00
N ILE A 209 -14.95 3.35 9.01
CA ILE A 209 -13.96 3.64 10.07
C ILE A 209 -13.92 2.43 10.99
N ARG A 210 -12.71 1.94 11.30
CA ARG A 210 -12.52 0.77 12.16
C ARG A 210 -11.27 0.94 13.02
N ASN A 211 -11.39 0.61 14.30
CA ASN A 211 -10.23 0.39 15.16
C ASN A 211 -9.65 -1.00 14.87
N ILE A 212 -8.31 -1.11 14.87
CA ILE A 212 -7.60 -2.36 14.51
C ILE A 212 -7.40 -3.29 15.71
N ILE A 213 -7.77 -2.88 16.90
CA ILE A 213 -7.63 -3.63 18.15
C ILE A 213 -9.00 -3.76 18.80
#